data_f67b060af817ff70c65105c9a15bc1dc
#
_entry.id   f67b060af817ff70c65105c9a15bc1dc
#
_cell.length_a   1.000
_cell.length_b   1.000
_cell.length_c   1.000
_cell.angle_alpha   90.00
_cell.angle_beta   90.00
_cell.angle_gamma   90.00
#
_symmetry.space_group_name_H-M   'P 1'
#
loop_
_entity.id
_entity.type
_entity.pdbx_description
1 polymer ?
#
loop_
_entity_poly.entity_id
_entity_poly.type
_entity_poly.pdbx_seq_one_letter_code
_entity_poly.pdbx_strand_id
1 'polypeptide(L)'
;LVGITAAILSGVVIAAALPGGHELRVTAVRPAARPLLMLPLKPGEPFVLHYYHSVENAPIWETHSVDDSGAIFVEEERYLKLGAGMGHFPGEGRLVQRGPYEAIEAMHRPTGDFILRVGAAGVDHTVLWRDRAFHLSDAAAHQAVRFSARPVSKLRYAWLQLFWRGEAISRKE
;
A
#
# COMPACT_ATOMS: atom_id res chain seq x y z
N LEU A 1 6.20 5.96 -44.09
CA LEU A 1 5.15 5.45 -43.22
C LEU A 1 5.51 4.10 -42.61
N VAL A 2 5.99 3.10 -43.38
CA VAL A 2 6.36 1.75 -42.89
C VAL A 2 7.49 1.80 -41.85
N GLY A 3 8.48 2.65 -42.01
CA GLY A 3 9.61 2.80 -41.06
C GLY A 3 9.22 3.36 -39.69
N ILE A 4 8.28 4.30 -39.67
CA ILE A 4 7.79 4.92 -38.42
C ILE A 4 6.95 3.91 -37.63
N THR A 5 6.10 3.14 -38.30
CA THR A 5 5.27 2.10 -37.66
C THR A 5 6.13 0.98 -37.06
N ALA A 6 7.18 0.54 -37.76
CA ALA A 6 8.12 -0.47 -37.25
C ALA A 6 8.89 0.04 -36.01
N ALA A 7 9.33 1.31 -36.01
CA ALA A 7 10.03 1.90 -34.87
C ALA A 7 9.12 2.04 -33.63
N ILE A 8 7.84 2.42 -33.82
CA ILE A 8 6.86 2.50 -32.73
C ILE A 8 6.58 1.11 -32.16
N LEU A 9 6.36 0.10 -32.99
CA LEU A 9 6.14 -1.27 -32.55
C LEU A 9 7.34 -1.82 -31.78
N SER A 10 8.55 -1.60 -32.26
CA SER A 10 9.76 -2.01 -31.56
C SER A 10 9.92 -1.33 -30.21
N GLY A 11 9.63 -0.02 -30.11
CA GLY A 11 9.64 0.73 -28.85
C GLY A 11 8.63 0.22 -27.83
N VAL A 12 7.43 -0.14 -28.26
CA VAL A 12 6.37 -0.71 -27.39
C VAL A 12 6.79 -2.11 -26.88
N VAL A 13 7.35 -2.96 -27.72
CA VAL A 13 7.82 -4.30 -27.34
C VAL A 13 8.96 -4.19 -26.32
N ILE A 14 9.91 -3.29 -26.52
CA ILE A 14 11.00 -3.06 -25.56
C ILE A 14 10.45 -2.55 -24.22
N ALA A 15 9.55 -1.57 -24.23
CA ALA A 15 8.95 -1.03 -23.02
C ALA A 15 8.11 -2.09 -22.26
N ALA A 16 7.50 -3.04 -22.97
CA ALA A 16 6.77 -4.15 -22.36
C ALA A 16 7.71 -5.18 -21.69
N ALA A 17 8.96 -5.28 -22.14
CA ALA A 17 9.94 -6.24 -21.61
C ALA A 17 10.79 -5.67 -20.45
N LEU A 18 11.00 -4.34 -20.41
CA LEU A 18 11.85 -3.72 -19.39
C LEU A 18 11.12 -3.60 -18.03
N PRO A 19 11.84 -3.83 -16.91
CA PRO A 19 11.31 -3.59 -15.57
C PRO A 19 10.86 -2.13 -15.41
N GLY A 20 9.67 -1.91 -14.85
CA GLY A 20 9.07 -0.59 -14.65
C GLY A 20 8.88 -0.18 -13.19
N GLY A 21 8.83 -1.14 -12.31
CA GLY A 21 8.49 -1.02 -10.91
C GLY A 21 7.59 -2.16 -10.47
N HIS A 22 6.74 -1.92 -9.48
CA HIS A 22 5.83 -2.91 -8.92
C HIS A 22 4.36 -2.47 -9.04
N GLU A 23 3.47 -3.42 -9.12
CA GLU A 23 2.05 -3.24 -8.89
C GLU A 23 1.72 -3.75 -7.50
N LEU A 24 1.34 -2.86 -6.57
CA LEU A 24 0.66 -3.25 -5.35
C LEU A 24 -0.80 -3.50 -5.72
N ARG A 25 -1.29 -4.69 -5.39
CA ARG A 25 -2.67 -5.09 -5.63
C ARG A 25 -3.35 -5.44 -4.32
N VAL A 26 -4.49 -4.80 -4.05
CA VAL A 26 -5.40 -5.17 -2.97
C VAL A 26 -6.60 -5.86 -3.58
N THR A 27 -6.85 -7.10 -3.18
CA THR A 27 -7.87 -7.97 -3.80
C THR A 27 -8.79 -8.53 -2.72
N ALA A 28 -10.10 -8.40 -2.88
CA ALA A 28 -11.08 -9.11 -2.07
C ALA A 28 -10.90 -10.62 -2.26
N VAL A 29 -10.87 -11.39 -1.16
CA VAL A 29 -10.61 -12.84 -1.21
C VAL A 29 -11.89 -13.63 -1.52
N ARG A 30 -13.04 -13.16 -1.02
CA ARG A 30 -14.35 -13.83 -1.18
C ARG A 30 -15.43 -12.79 -1.47
N PRO A 31 -16.55 -13.16 -2.11
CA PRO A 31 -16.91 -14.49 -2.66
C PRO A 31 -16.11 -14.87 -3.90
N ALA A 32 -15.57 -13.88 -4.65
CA ALA A 32 -14.69 -14.08 -5.79
C ALA A 32 -13.53 -13.09 -5.71
N ALA A 33 -12.34 -13.49 -6.14
CA ALA A 33 -11.17 -12.62 -6.19
C ALA A 33 -11.47 -11.39 -7.09
N ARG A 34 -11.60 -10.22 -6.47
CA ARG A 34 -11.91 -8.97 -7.15
C ARG A 34 -10.88 -7.91 -6.77
N PRO A 35 -10.15 -7.33 -7.72
CA PRO A 35 -9.24 -6.24 -7.42
C PRO A 35 -10.04 -5.02 -6.94
N LEU A 36 -9.63 -4.47 -5.80
CA LEU A 36 -10.17 -3.25 -5.20
C LEU A 36 -9.30 -2.06 -5.54
N LEU A 37 -7.98 -2.26 -5.48
CA LEU A 37 -6.98 -1.22 -5.66
C LEU A 37 -5.76 -1.80 -6.38
N MET A 38 -5.17 -1.01 -7.27
CA MET A 38 -3.91 -1.30 -7.94
C MET A 38 -3.06 -0.04 -7.97
N LEU A 39 -1.90 -0.04 -7.32
CA LEU A 39 -0.99 1.10 -7.25
C LEU A 39 0.33 0.80 -7.96
N PRO A 40 0.88 1.74 -8.72
CA PRO A 40 2.25 1.65 -9.22
C PRO A 40 3.21 2.10 -8.12
N LEU A 41 4.07 1.21 -7.65
CA LEU A 41 5.11 1.51 -6.66
C LEU A 41 6.51 1.36 -7.28
N LYS A 42 7.42 2.24 -6.87
CA LYS A 42 8.86 1.99 -7.04
C LYS A 42 9.39 1.23 -5.82
N PRO A 43 10.49 0.49 -5.96
CA PRO A 43 11.18 -0.06 -4.79
C PRO A 43 11.47 1.04 -3.76
N GLY A 44 11.17 0.77 -2.50
CA GLY A 44 11.28 1.71 -1.39
C GLY A 44 10.20 2.82 -1.33
N GLU A 45 9.32 2.92 -2.33
CA GLU A 45 8.23 3.90 -2.29
C GLU A 45 7.18 3.50 -1.26
N PRO A 46 6.87 4.38 -0.26
CA PRO A 46 5.95 4.02 0.81
C PRO A 46 4.50 4.10 0.38
N PHE A 47 3.67 3.24 0.97
CA PHE A 47 2.23 3.40 1.13
C PHE A 47 1.87 3.20 2.61
N VAL A 48 0.77 3.78 3.06
CA VAL A 48 0.36 3.72 4.46
C VAL A 48 -0.99 3.03 4.57
N LEU A 49 -1.09 2.08 5.47
CA LEU A 49 -2.37 1.57 5.95
C LEU A 49 -2.75 2.34 7.21
N HIS A 50 -3.80 3.14 7.11
CA HIS A 50 -4.37 3.90 8.21
C HIS A 50 -5.67 3.26 8.68
N TYR A 51 -5.89 3.23 10.00
CA TYR A 51 -7.14 2.75 10.58
C TYR A 51 -7.29 3.22 12.04
N TYR A 52 -8.48 3.09 12.58
CA TYR A 52 -8.72 3.32 14.00
C TYR A 52 -8.73 1.99 14.75
N HIS A 53 -7.97 1.93 15.85
CA HIS A 53 -7.96 0.76 16.72
C HIS A 53 -9.37 0.52 17.30
N SER A 54 -9.91 -0.70 17.16
CA SER A 54 -11.31 -1.00 17.48
C SER A 54 -11.68 -0.85 18.96
N VAL A 55 -10.71 -0.93 19.86
CA VAL A 55 -10.93 -0.80 21.32
C VAL A 55 -10.58 0.61 21.79
N GLU A 56 -9.40 1.11 21.42
CA GLU A 56 -8.90 2.41 21.88
C GLU A 56 -9.52 3.60 21.13
N ASN A 57 -10.15 3.34 20.00
CA ASN A 57 -10.66 4.35 19.06
C ASN A 57 -9.61 5.42 18.73
N ALA A 58 -8.36 5.00 18.63
CA ALA A 58 -7.21 5.84 18.36
C ALA A 58 -6.61 5.52 16.98
N PRO A 59 -6.14 6.52 16.24
CA PRO A 59 -5.61 6.31 14.90
C PRO A 59 -4.26 5.58 14.92
N ILE A 60 -4.08 4.69 13.95
CA ILE A 60 -2.87 3.93 13.70
C ILE A 60 -2.47 4.14 12.24
N TRP A 61 -1.17 4.26 12.00
CA TRP A 61 -0.58 4.30 10.66
C TRP A 61 0.52 3.25 10.59
N GLU A 62 0.42 2.36 9.63
CA GLU A 62 1.46 1.40 9.28
C GLU A 62 2.06 1.81 7.93
N THR A 63 3.30 2.27 7.95
CA THR A 63 4.02 2.60 6.72
C THR A 63 4.65 1.34 6.17
N HIS A 64 4.31 1.00 4.94
CA HIS A 64 4.83 -0.14 4.22
C HIS A 64 5.67 0.29 3.02
N SER A 65 6.60 -0.55 2.62
CA SER A 65 7.35 -0.44 1.37
C SER A 65 7.39 -1.76 0.63
N VAL A 66 7.94 -1.73 -0.59
CA VAL A 66 8.17 -2.92 -1.41
C VAL A 66 9.63 -2.90 -1.85
N ASP A 67 10.34 -4.01 -1.72
CA ASP A 67 11.73 -4.14 -2.20
C ASP A 67 11.79 -4.44 -3.71
N ASP A 68 13.00 -4.61 -4.24
CA ASP A 68 13.24 -4.93 -5.66
C ASP A 68 12.63 -6.27 -6.09
N SER A 69 12.42 -7.20 -5.17
CA SER A 69 11.80 -8.51 -5.45
C SER A 69 10.27 -8.48 -5.45
N GLY A 70 9.66 -7.43 -4.89
CA GLY A 70 8.23 -7.32 -4.65
C GLY A 70 7.80 -7.81 -3.27
N ALA A 71 8.73 -8.08 -2.36
CA ALA A 71 8.39 -8.40 -0.97
C ALA A 71 7.94 -7.13 -0.24
N ILE A 72 6.86 -7.25 0.54
CA ILE A 72 6.30 -6.13 1.32
C ILE A 72 6.92 -6.13 2.71
N PHE A 73 7.27 -4.94 3.20
CA PHE A 73 7.83 -4.70 4.53
C PHE A 73 7.00 -3.68 5.29
N VAL A 74 6.96 -3.78 6.62
CA VAL A 74 6.55 -2.71 7.52
C VAL A 74 7.80 -1.93 7.88
N GLU A 75 7.80 -0.63 7.63
CA GLU A 75 8.93 0.27 7.91
C GLU A 75 8.74 1.08 9.20
N GLU A 76 7.49 1.45 9.48
CA GLU A 76 7.11 2.25 10.64
C GLU A 76 5.69 1.90 11.08
N GLU A 77 5.47 1.83 12.38
CA GLU A 77 4.14 1.84 13.01
C GLU A 77 4.02 3.10 13.87
N ARG A 78 2.97 3.89 13.68
CA ARG A 78 2.69 5.10 14.46
C ARG A 78 1.29 5.05 15.03
N TYR A 79 1.16 5.43 16.31
CA TYR A 79 -0.10 5.41 17.03
C TYR A 79 -0.18 6.56 18.05
N LEU A 80 -1.39 6.98 18.38
CA LEU A 80 -1.63 8.01 19.39
C LEU A 80 -1.50 7.44 20.81
N LYS A 81 -1.82 6.15 20.98
CA LYS A 81 -1.70 5.41 22.25
C LYS A 81 -1.31 3.98 21.98
N LEU A 82 -0.40 3.45 22.76
CA LEU A 82 -0.15 2.01 22.84
C LEU A 82 -1.42 1.33 23.37
N GLY A 83 -2.07 0.53 22.53
CA GLY A 83 -3.23 -0.27 22.89
C GLY A 83 -2.88 -1.70 23.24
N ALA A 84 -3.85 -2.46 23.70
CA ALA A 84 -3.68 -3.89 23.96
C ALA A 84 -3.28 -4.64 22.68
N GLY A 85 -2.18 -5.39 22.73
CA GLY A 85 -1.63 -6.12 21.58
C GLY A 85 -0.69 -5.31 20.70
N MET A 86 -0.44 -4.03 21.04
CA MET A 86 0.55 -3.19 20.39
C MET A 86 1.73 -3.03 21.33
N GLY A 87 2.93 -3.21 20.84
CA GLY A 87 4.13 -3.09 21.67
C GLY A 87 5.40 -3.10 20.84
N HIS A 88 6.42 -2.44 21.38
CA HIS A 88 7.76 -2.51 20.82
C HIS A 88 8.47 -3.74 21.40
N PHE A 89 8.91 -4.63 20.52
CA PHE A 89 9.73 -5.78 20.89
C PHE A 89 11.22 -5.44 20.69
N PRO A 90 12.10 -5.82 21.63
CA PRO A 90 13.53 -5.64 21.45
C PRO A 90 14.03 -6.24 20.12
N GLY A 91 14.68 -5.40 19.30
CA GLY A 91 15.18 -5.80 17.98
C GLY A 91 14.24 -5.49 16.82
N GLU A 92 13.02 -5.02 17.07
CA GLU A 92 12.07 -4.59 16.04
C GLU A 92 12.00 -3.05 15.98
N GLY A 93 12.96 -2.43 15.30
CA GLY A 93 12.98 -0.98 15.13
C GLY A 93 13.36 -0.20 16.39
N ARG A 94 13.00 1.07 16.41
CA ARG A 94 13.31 2.02 17.49
C ARG A 94 12.06 2.80 17.88
N LEU A 95 11.65 2.68 19.14
CA LEU A 95 10.54 3.48 19.69
C LEU A 95 10.99 4.95 19.85
N VAL A 96 10.21 5.86 19.30
CA VAL A 96 10.42 7.30 19.34
C VAL A 96 9.13 8.05 19.64
N GLN A 97 9.26 9.24 20.25
CA GLN A 97 8.13 10.16 20.44
C GLN A 97 8.08 11.16 19.26
N ARG A 98 6.90 11.31 18.65
CA ARG A 98 6.64 12.24 17.54
C ARG A 98 5.47 13.17 17.88
N GLY A 99 5.73 14.19 18.68
CA GLY A 99 4.69 15.06 19.21
C GLY A 99 3.72 14.26 20.09
N PRO A 100 2.41 14.24 19.77
CA PRO A 100 1.43 13.47 20.55
C PRO A 100 1.45 11.97 20.23
N TYR A 101 2.23 11.52 19.22
CA TYR A 101 2.29 10.15 18.75
C TYR A 101 3.53 9.43 19.23
N GLU A 102 3.42 8.14 19.44
CA GLU A 102 4.54 7.22 19.53
C GLU A 102 4.73 6.52 18.20
N ALA A 103 5.97 6.26 17.80
CA ALA A 103 6.28 5.53 16.57
C ALA A 103 7.39 4.52 16.80
N ILE A 104 7.29 3.37 16.15
CA ILE A 104 8.37 2.40 16.01
C ILE A 104 8.94 2.58 14.62
N GLU A 105 10.11 3.20 14.53
CA GLU A 105 10.78 3.52 13.25
C GLU A 105 11.86 2.49 12.91
N ALA A 106 12.26 2.46 11.63
CA ALA A 106 13.32 1.60 11.11
C ALA A 106 13.08 0.10 11.39
N MET A 107 11.84 -0.35 11.27
CA MET A 107 11.45 -1.74 11.51
C MET A 107 11.96 -2.67 10.41
N HIS A 108 11.79 -2.29 9.17
CA HIS A 108 12.11 -3.09 7.99
C HIS A 108 11.72 -4.58 8.15
N ARG A 109 10.52 -4.79 8.71
CA ARG A 109 10.00 -6.13 9.05
C ARG A 109 9.29 -6.74 7.85
N PRO A 110 9.75 -7.89 7.32
CA PRO A 110 9.12 -8.52 6.17
C PRO A 110 7.74 -9.06 6.54
N THR A 111 6.73 -8.72 5.74
CA THR A 111 5.40 -9.32 5.82
C THR A 111 5.11 -10.20 4.61
N GLY A 112 5.76 -9.95 3.47
CA GLY A 112 5.39 -10.56 2.20
C GLY A 112 3.93 -10.24 1.83
N ASP A 113 3.27 -11.11 1.08
CA ASP A 113 1.84 -11.02 0.84
C ASP A 113 1.08 -11.25 2.16
N PHE A 114 0.13 -10.39 2.50
CA PHE A 114 -0.64 -10.53 3.73
C PHE A 114 -2.14 -10.37 3.51
N ILE A 115 -2.93 -10.86 4.47
CA ILE A 115 -4.38 -10.73 4.47
C ILE A 115 -4.81 -9.82 5.61
N LEU A 116 -5.56 -8.77 5.26
CA LEU A 116 -6.22 -7.87 6.20
C LEU A 116 -7.70 -8.22 6.30
N ARG A 117 -8.22 -8.33 7.52
CA ARG A 117 -9.66 -8.32 7.77
C ARG A 117 -10.14 -6.87 7.84
N VAL A 118 -10.80 -6.40 6.81
CA VAL A 118 -11.30 -5.01 6.76
C VAL A 118 -12.39 -4.81 7.80
N GLY A 119 -12.25 -3.78 8.64
CA GLY A 119 -13.25 -3.39 9.62
C GLY A 119 -14.42 -2.64 9.01
N ALA A 120 -15.43 -2.34 9.85
CA ALA A 120 -16.54 -1.45 9.50
C ALA A 120 -16.07 0.01 9.36
N ALA A 121 -16.99 0.91 8.99
CA ALA A 121 -16.74 2.34 8.84
C ALA A 121 -16.08 3.00 10.07
N GLY A 122 -16.37 2.53 11.30
CA GLY A 122 -15.73 3.06 12.50
C GLY A 122 -14.26 2.70 12.67
N VAL A 123 -13.78 1.62 12.01
CA VAL A 123 -12.36 1.26 11.95
C VAL A 123 -11.66 1.99 10.81
N ASP A 124 -12.39 2.28 9.74
CA ASP A 124 -11.96 3.05 8.56
C ASP A 124 -10.59 2.65 8.02
N HIS A 125 -10.42 1.37 7.66
CA HIS A 125 -9.20 0.95 6.98
C HIS A 125 -9.05 1.70 5.65
N THR A 126 -7.99 2.48 5.54
CA THR A 126 -7.71 3.35 4.41
C THR A 126 -6.28 3.15 3.94
N VAL A 127 -6.08 2.96 2.64
CA VAL A 127 -4.75 2.99 2.02
C VAL A 127 -4.45 4.41 1.59
N LEU A 128 -3.37 4.99 2.14
CA LEU A 128 -2.86 6.30 1.75
C LEU A 128 -1.63 6.09 0.86
N TRP A 129 -1.60 6.75 -0.27
CA TRP A 129 -0.47 6.73 -1.18
C TRP A 129 -0.31 8.08 -1.88
N ARG A 130 0.87 8.68 -1.76
CA ARG A 130 1.13 10.05 -2.17
C ARG A 130 0.12 11.01 -1.51
N ASP A 131 -0.65 11.76 -2.32
CA ASP A 131 -1.68 12.71 -1.91
C ASP A 131 -3.11 12.14 -1.99
N ARG A 132 -3.27 10.81 -1.99
CA ARG A 132 -4.55 10.14 -2.22
C ARG A 132 -4.87 9.09 -1.18
N ALA A 133 -6.17 8.92 -0.95
CA ALA A 133 -6.74 7.93 -0.04
C ALA A 133 -7.64 6.95 -0.82
N PHE A 134 -7.66 5.70 -0.37
CA PHE A 134 -8.61 4.69 -0.80
C PHE A 134 -9.20 3.99 0.41
N HIS A 135 -10.49 4.22 0.66
CA HIS A 135 -11.22 3.69 1.82
C HIS A 135 -11.63 2.23 1.57
N LEU A 136 -10.87 1.31 2.14
CA LEU A 136 -11.16 -0.12 2.06
C LEU A 136 -12.43 -0.48 2.80
N SER A 137 -12.74 0.20 3.90
CA SER A 137 -13.95 -0.04 4.69
C SER A 137 -15.23 0.26 3.91
N ASP A 138 -15.19 1.21 2.96
CA ASP A 138 -16.33 1.49 2.08
C ASP A 138 -16.45 0.42 0.98
N ALA A 139 -15.31 -0.07 0.48
CA ALA A 139 -15.27 -1.00 -0.66
C ALA A 139 -15.48 -2.47 -0.26
N ALA A 140 -15.07 -2.87 0.97
CA ALA A 140 -14.98 -4.25 1.39
C ALA A 140 -15.14 -4.47 2.90
N ALA A 141 -16.03 -3.70 3.58
CA ALA A 141 -16.30 -3.88 5.01
C ALA A 141 -16.55 -5.35 5.37
N HIS A 142 -15.94 -5.80 6.47
CA HIS A 142 -16.04 -7.17 7.00
C HIS A 142 -15.50 -8.28 6.09
N GLN A 143 -14.83 -7.93 4.98
CA GLN A 143 -14.22 -8.90 4.09
C GLN A 143 -12.73 -9.08 4.38
N ALA A 144 -12.19 -10.23 3.99
CA ALA A 144 -10.76 -10.45 3.92
C ALA A 144 -10.25 -9.89 2.57
N VAL A 145 -9.20 -9.07 2.62
CA VAL A 145 -8.49 -8.57 1.44
C VAL A 145 -7.04 -8.99 1.49
N ARG A 146 -6.48 -9.34 0.33
CA ARG A 146 -5.07 -9.68 0.18
C ARG A 146 -4.30 -8.50 -0.38
N PHE A 147 -3.23 -8.12 0.28
CA PHE A 147 -2.19 -7.25 -0.23
C PHE A 147 -1.11 -8.11 -0.87
N SER A 148 -0.72 -7.77 -2.08
CA SER A 148 0.37 -8.43 -2.79
C SER A 148 1.07 -7.46 -3.72
N ALA A 149 2.38 -7.59 -3.88
CA ALA A 149 3.14 -6.79 -4.83
C ALA A 149 3.85 -7.69 -5.84
N ARG A 150 3.93 -7.24 -7.09
CA ARG A 150 4.56 -7.99 -8.17
C ARG A 150 5.32 -7.05 -9.10
N PRO A 151 6.50 -7.45 -9.59
CA PRO A 151 7.20 -6.70 -10.62
C PRO A 151 6.34 -6.55 -11.86
N VAL A 152 6.40 -5.39 -12.48
CA VAL A 152 5.69 -5.10 -13.73
C VAL A 152 6.58 -4.40 -14.75
N SER A 153 6.24 -4.51 -16.03
CA SER A 153 6.93 -3.82 -17.10
C SER A 153 6.72 -2.31 -17.07
N LYS A 154 7.59 -1.56 -17.74
CA LYS A 154 7.46 -0.10 -17.92
C LYS A 154 6.10 0.29 -18.50
N LEU A 155 5.61 -0.48 -19.46
CA LEU A 155 4.30 -0.22 -20.08
C LEU A 155 3.17 -0.37 -19.07
N ARG A 156 3.17 -1.46 -18.29
CA ARG A 156 2.17 -1.69 -17.23
C ARG A 156 2.25 -0.63 -16.14
N TYR A 157 3.46 -0.28 -15.73
CA TYR A 157 3.68 0.76 -14.72
C TYR A 157 3.14 2.12 -15.17
N ALA A 158 3.45 2.54 -16.41
CA ALA A 158 2.93 3.78 -16.99
C ALA A 158 1.39 3.76 -17.09
N TRP A 159 0.82 2.63 -17.51
CA TRP A 159 -0.62 2.47 -17.54
C TRP A 159 -1.26 2.65 -16.16
N LEU A 160 -0.70 2.03 -15.12
CA LEU A 160 -1.17 2.18 -13.74
C LEU A 160 -1.12 3.64 -13.29
N GLN A 161 -0.04 4.38 -13.62
CA GLN A 161 0.07 5.79 -13.27
C GLN A 161 -1.02 6.67 -13.93
N LEU A 162 -1.38 6.36 -15.17
CA LEU A 162 -2.39 7.12 -15.92
C LEU A 162 -3.83 6.80 -15.47
N PHE A 163 -4.11 5.55 -15.13
CA PHE A 163 -5.47 5.06 -14.86
C PHE A 163 -5.78 4.83 -13.40
N TRP A 164 -4.81 5.05 -12.50
CA TRP A 164 -5.10 4.96 -11.09
C TRP A 164 -6.07 6.06 -10.65
N ARG A 165 -7.16 5.64 -9.98
CA ARG A 165 -8.21 6.53 -9.50
C ARG A 165 -8.38 6.32 -7.99
N GLY A 166 -7.75 7.17 -7.19
CA GLY A 166 -8.04 7.33 -5.78
C GLY A 166 -8.66 8.70 -5.53
N GLU A 167 -9.36 8.87 -4.42
CA GLU A 167 -9.84 10.16 -3.99
C GLU A 167 -8.66 11.02 -3.51
N ALA A 168 -8.67 12.32 -3.83
CA ALA A 168 -7.68 13.24 -3.30
C ALA A 168 -7.87 13.37 -1.78
N ILE A 169 -6.78 13.30 -1.00
CA ILE A 169 -6.83 13.53 0.44
C ILE A 169 -7.22 15.00 0.64
N SER A 170 -8.41 15.23 1.19
CA SER A 170 -8.78 16.55 1.69
C SER A 170 -7.90 16.82 2.92
N ARG A 171 -6.94 17.73 2.81
CA ARG A 171 -6.22 18.25 3.97
C ARG A 171 -7.23 19.02 4.82
N LYS A 172 -7.83 18.34 5.78
CA LYS A 172 -8.40 19.04 6.93
C LYS A 172 -7.23 19.29 7.87
N GLU A 173 -6.81 20.52 7.93
CA GLU A 173 -5.92 21.08 8.94
C GLU A 173 -6.50 20.88 10.34
#